data_67d2fdf3898b7f00d417fe06723bc5ce
#
_entry.id   67d2fdf3898b7f00d417fe06723bc5ce
#
_cell.length_a   1.000
_cell.length_b   1.000
_cell.length_c   1.000
_cell.angle_alpha   90.00
_cell.angle_beta   90.00
_cell.angle_gamma   90.00
#
_symmetry.space_group_name_H-M   'P 1'
#
loop_
_entity.id
_entity.type
_entity.pdbx_description
1 polymer ?
#
loop_
_entity_poly.entity_id
_entity_poly.type
_entity_poly.pdbx_seq_one_letter_code
_entity_poly.pdbx_strand_id
1 'polypeptide(L)'
;SAIYKLTSAEESHAYYTTNHGEQAPTSSLTNALEAQNISLQPLDLLTATIPDDCELLIINDPASDFASDSLADELGQLQTYLENGGKVLLTTSAYYETPNLDAVMAQFGLTREPGLVVEGDAGHALYGYPYSLFPDYSTTDESTVMDGVNQSARVMLAAAQGINIAETENVTAESLLNTSEDAYSKQNLNENSTTAKEDGDTDGPFALAVWARNE
;
A
#
# COMPACT_ATOMS: atom_id res chain seq x y z
N SER A 1 -17.03 1.76 -18.70
CA SER A 1 -18.30 1.41 -19.38
C SER A 1 -18.01 0.78 -20.74
N ALA A 2 -19.00 0.05 -21.30
CA ALA A 2 -18.86 -0.64 -22.60
C ALA A 2 -18.46 0.32 -23.75
N ILE A 3 -18.85 1.59 -23.67
CA ILE A 3 -18.50 2.61 -24.67
C ILE A 3 -17.00 2.97 -24.57
N TYR A 4 -16.45 3.04 -23.38
CA TYR A 4 -15.02 3.31 -23.19
C TYR A 4 -14.17 2.18 -23.77
N LYS A 5 -14.53 0.91 -23.52
CA LYS A 5 -13.86 -0.27 -24.11
C LYS A 5 -13.88 -0.27 -25.65
N LEU A 6 -14.94 0.27 -26.27
CA LEU A 6 -15.06 0.32 -27.73
C LEU A 6 -14.31 1.50 -28.36
N THR A 7 -13.89 2.50 -27.57
CA THR A 7 -13.23 3.71 -28.06
C THR A 7 -11.77 3.82 -27.65
N SER A 8 -11.31 3.09 -26.63
CA SER A 8 -9.87 2.99 -26.28
C SER A 8 -9.19 2.02 -27.23
N ALA A 9 -8.17 2.51 -27.91
CA ALA A 9 -7.48 1.77 -28.97
C ALA A 9 -6.51 0.69 -28.41
N GLU A 10 -6.11 0.80 -27.12
CA GLU A 10 -5.16 -0.11 -26.48
C GLU A 10 -5.69 -0.54 -25.11
N GLU A 11 -5.45 -1.79 -24.75
CA GLU A 11 -5.71 -2.34 -23.43
C GLU A 11 -4.50 -2.04 -22.53
N SER A 12 -4.74 -1.50 -21.34
CA SER A 12 -3.70 -1.30 -20.33
C SER A 12 -3.47 -2.58 -19.55
N HIS A 13 -2.23 -2.82 -19.13
CA HIS A 13 -1.85 -4.05 -18.44
C HIS A 13 -1.37 -3.75 -17.02
N ALA A 14 -2.01 -4.39 -16.04
CA ALA A 14 -1.56 -4.45 -14.67
C ALA A 14 -1.15 -5.87 -14.31
N TYR A 15 -0.16 -6.00 -13.45
CA TYR A 15 0.33 -7.28 -12.96
C TYR A 15 0.31 -7.31 -11.45
N TYR A 16 0.08 -8.48 -10.87
CA TYR A 16 0.21 -8.68 -9.43
C TYR A 16 1.23 -9.78 -9.15
N THR A 17 2.08 -9.55 -8.15
CA THR A 17 3.13 -10.52 -7.78
C THR A 17 2.54 -11.75 -7.11
N THR A 18 3.25 -12.86 -7.23
CA THR A 18 2.92 -14.16 -6.64
C THR A 18 4.17 -14.84 -6.10
N ASN A 19 3.98 -15.89 -5.27
CA ASN A 19 5.02 -16.75 -4.67
C ASN A 19 5.71 -16.20 -3.41
N HIS A 20 5.34 -15.01 -2.93
CA HIS A 20 5.78 -14.49 -1.62
C HIS A 20 4.68 -14.56 -0.55
N GLY A 21 3.61 -15.31 -0.81
CA GLY A 21 2.46 -15.41 0.10
C GLY A 21 1.49 -14.25 -0.02
N GLU A 22 1.56 -13.50 -1.10
CA GLU A 22 0.68 -12.36 -1.38
C GLU A 22 -0.79 -12.78 -1.41
N GLN A 23 -1.64 -11.88 -0.98
CA GLN A 23 -3.08 -12.06 -1.11
C GLN A 23 -3.51 -11.85 -2.57
N ALA A 24 -4.19 -12.84 -3.14
CA ALA A 24 -4.70 -12.71 -4.50
C ALA A 24 -5.70 -11.54 -4.61
N PRO A 25 -5.68 -10.78 -5.72
CA PRO A 25 -6.64 -9.71 -5.95
C PRO A 25 -8.08 -10.19 -5.85
N THR A 26 -8.91 -9.40 -5.18
CA THR A 26 -10.34 -9.74 -5.06
C THR A 26 -11.04 -9.63 -6.41
N SER A 27 -12.13 -10.39 -6.60
CA SER A 27 -12.97 -10.26 -7.82
C SER A 27 -13.53 -8.85 -8.00
N SER A 28 -13.74 -8.10 -6.91
CA SER A 28 -14.19 -6.71 -6.98
C SER A 28 -13.12 -5.81 -7.61
N LEU A 29 -11.85 -5.96 -7.23
CA LEU A 29 -10.74 -5.22 -7.82
C LEU A 29 -10.54 -5.61 -9.29
N THR A 30 -10.51 -6.91 -9.58
CA THR A 30 -10.38 -7.39 -10.97
C THR A 30 -11.49 -6.84 -11.88
N ASN A 31 -12.75 -6.93 -11.46
CA ASN A 31 -13.87 -6.39 -12.21
C ASN A 31 -13.81 -4.86 -12.37
N ALA A 32 -13.31 -4.14 -11.36
CA ALA A 32 -13.16 -2.68 -11.44
C ALA A 32 -12.10 -2.29 -12.47
N LEU A 33 -10.96 -2.98 -12.51
CA LEU A 33 -9.90 -2.77 -13.49
C LEU A 33 -10.37 -3.13 -14.91
N GLU A 34 -11.01 -4.28 -15.08
CA GLU A 34 -11.59 -4.69 -16.38
C GLU A 34 -12.63 -3.69 -16.90
N ALA A 35 -13.43 -3.08 -16.00
CA ALA A 35 -14.39 -2.05 -16.37
C ALA A 35 -13.72 -0.77 -16.92
N GLN A 36 -12.44 -0.55 -16.58
CA GLN A 36 -11.61 0.54 -17.09
C GLN A 36 -10.73 0.12 -18.26
N ASN A 37 -10.91 -1.08 -18.83
CA ASN A 37 -10.10 -1.67 -19.88
C ASN A 37 -8.64 -1.95 -19.44
N ILE A 38 -8.47 -2.32 -18.18
CA ILE A 38 -7.17 -2.73 -17.61
C ILE A 38 -7.23 -4.23 -17.38
N SER A 39 -6.37 -5.02 -18.01
CA SER A 39 -6.21 -6.45 -17.73
C SER A 39 -5.31 -6.63 -16.50
N LEU A 40 -5.63 -7.60 -15.64
CA LEU A 40 -4.85 -7.92 -14.45
C LEU A 40 -4.36 -9.37 -14.53
N GLN A 41 -3.03 -9.57 -14.52
CA GLN A 41 -2.39 -10.87 -14.70
C GLN A 41 -1.43 -11.19 -13.54
N PRO A 42 -1.30 -12.48 -13.15
CA PRO A 42 -0.28 -12.88 -12.18
C PRO A 42 1.12 -12.79 -12.78
N LEU A 43 2.09 -12.43 -11.94
CA LEU A 43 3.50 -12.35 -12.30
C LEU A 43 4.35 -12.96 -11.20
N ASP A 44 5.12 -13.99 -11.55
CA ASP A 44 6.09 -14.64 -10.69
C ASP A 44 7.50 -14.15 -11.06
N LEU A 45 8.04 -13.23 -10.26
CA LEU A 45 9.37 -12.63 -10.48
C LEU A 45 10.53 -13.59 -10.24
N LEU A 46 10.29 -14.76 -9.62
CA LEU A 46 11.29 -15.83 -9.52
C LEU A 46 11.54 -16.52 -10.88
N THR A 47 10.59 -16.47 -11.77
CA THR A 47 10.61 -17.21 -13.05
C THR A 47 10.43 -16.34 -14.29
N ALA A 48 9.98 -15.10 -14.12
CA ALA A 48 9.71 -14.15 -15.19
C ALA A 48 10.25 -12.76 -14.85
N THR A 49 10.36 -11.91 -15.85
CA THR A 49 10.70 -10.49 -15.68
C THR A 49 9.44 -9.63 -15.74
N ILE A 50 9.50 -8.43 -15.17
CA ILE A 50 8.41 -7.45 -15.31
C ILE A 50 8.27 -7.12 -16.80
N PRO A 51 7.08 -7.33 -17.40
CA PRO A 51 6.87 -7.06 -18.81
C PRO A 51 6.99 -5.57 -19.16
N ASP A 52 7.45 -5.27 -20.38
CA ASP A 52 7.60 -3.88 -20.86
C ASP A 52 6.25 -3.13 -20.94
N ASP A 53 5.14 -3.85 -21.04
CA ASP A 53 3.78 -3.31 -21.08
C ASP A 53 3.14 -3.17 -19.68
N CYS A 54 3.88 -3.44 -18.61
CA CYS A 54 3.41 -3.27 -17.24
C CYS A 54 3.22 -1.79 -16.91
N GLU A 55 1.97 -1.34 -16.81
CA GLU A 55 1.63 0.02 -16.42
C GLU A 55 1.44 0.17 -14.90
N LEU A 56 1.09 -0.94 -14.22
CA LEU A 56 0.93 -0.99 -12.76
C LEU A 56 1.33 -2.37 -12.25
N LEU A 57 2.26 -2.39 -11.32
CA LEU A 57 2.63 -3.59 -10.56
C LEU A 57 1.96 -3.53 -9.18
N ILE A 58 1.23 -4.59 -8.80
CA ILE A 58 0.57 -4.70 -7.50
C ILE A 58 1.33 -5.73 -6.66
N ILE A 59 1.82 -5.33 -5.50
CA ILE A 59 2.46 -6.17 -4.49
C ILE A 59 1.56 -6.14 -3.25
N ASN A 60 0.79 -7.22 -3.04
CA ASN A 60 -0.30 -7.21 -2.08
C ASN A 60 0.01 -8.04 -0.84
N ASP A 61 0.54 -7.39 0.20
CA ASP A 61 0.82 -7.95 1.52
C ASP A 61 1.68 -9.23 1.44
N PRO A 62 2.92 -9.15 0.92
CA PRO A 62 3.80 -10.30 0.81
C PRO A 62 4.20 -10.80 2.20
N ALA A 63 4.07 -12.11 2.43
CA ALA A 63 4.44 -12.77 3.68
C ALA A 63 5.94 -13.11 3.76
N SER A 64 6.66 -13.03 2.64
CA SER A 64 8.12 -13.13 2.56
C SER A 64 8.68 -12.03 1.67
N ASP A 65 9.92 -11.67 1.94
CA ASP A 65 10.60 -10.56 1.26
C ASP A 65 11.07 -10.93 -0.14
N PHE A 66 11.27 -9.94 -0.99
CA PHE A 66 11.81 -10.11 -2.34
C PHE A 66 13.30 -10.44 -2.29
N ALA A 67 13.72 -11.40 -3.10
CA ALA A 67 15.11 -11.82 -3.20
C ALA A 67 15.97 -10.75 -3.89
N SER A 68 17.19 -10.60 -3.38
CA SER A 68 18.22 -9.74 -3.95
C SER A 68 19.45 -10.54 -4.43
N ASP A 69 19.29 -11.85 -4.64
CA ASP A 69 20.37 -12.72 -5.08
C ASP A 69 20.49 -12.83 -6.61
N SER A 70 21.59 -13.37 -7.07
CA SER A 70 21.93 -13.44 -8.49
C SER A 70 21.10 -14.43 -9.30
N LEU A 71 20.21 -15.21 -8.69
CA LEU A 71 19.40 -16.22 -9.37
C LEU A 71 18.01 -15.69 -9.73
N ALA A 72 17.47 -14.82 -8.94
CA ALA A 72 16.12 -14.31 -9.12
C ALA A 72 16.00 -12.79 -8.92
N ASP A 73 17.05 -12.07 -8.70
CA ASP A 73 17.15 -10.59 -8.50
C ASP A 73 15.84 -9.77 -8.63
N GLU A 74 14.81 -10.21 -7.89
CA GLU A 74 13.48 -9.63 -7.92
C GLU A 74 13.51 -8.16 -7.50
N LEU A 75 14.34 -7.86 -6.49
CA LEU A 75 14.56 -6.50 -6.01
C LEU A 75 15.18 -5.62 -7.10
N GLY A 76 16.19 -6.12 -7.83
CA GLY A 76 16.81 -5.40 -8.95
C GLY A 76 15.82 -5.15 -10.09
N GLN A 77 14.94 -6.11 -10.38
CA GLN A 77 13.87 -5.92 -11.36
C GLN A 77 12.90 -4.83 -10.93
N LEU A 78 12.47 -4.82 -9.66
CA LEU A 78 11.57 -3.81 -9.10
C LEU A 78 12.21 -2.42 -9.12
N GLN A 79 13.49 -2.31 -8.74
CA GLN A 79 14.24 -1.05 -8.79
C GLN A 79 14.35 -0.51 -10.22
N THR A 80 14.73 -1.37 -11.16
CA THR A 80 14.82 -1.01 -12.60
C THR A 80 13.46 -0.54 -13.14
N TYR A 81 12.38 -1.22 -12.76
CA TYR A 81 11.03 -0.84 -13.17
C TYR A 81 10.65 0.55 -12.64
N LEU A 82 10.91 0.83 -11.36
CA LEU A 82 10.66 2.14 -10.75
C LEU A 82 11.53 3.25 -11.35
N GLU A 83 12.83 3.01 -11.60
CA GLU A 83 13.74 3.95 -12.25
C GLU A 83 13.29 4.33 -13.68
N ASN A 84 12.61 3.42 -14.38
CA ASN A 84 12.01 3.66 -15.68
C ASN A 84 10.61 4.29 -15.63
N GLY A 85 10.17 4.75 -14.45
CA GLY A 85 8.88 5.41 -14.27
C GLY A 85 7.70 4.45 -14.07
N GLY A 86 7.98 3.19 -13.74
CA GLY A 86 6.98 2.20 -13.39
C GLY A 86 6.18 2.59 -12.14
N LYS A 87 4.94 2.13 -12.05
CA LYS A 87 4.03 2.44 -10.95
C LYS A 87 3.79 1.19 -10.11
N VAL A 88 3.91 1.33 -8.79
CA VAL A 88 3.71 0.24 -7.84
C VAL A 88 2.60 0.58 -6.85
N LEU A 89 1.69 -0.35 -6.65
CA LEU A 89 0.79 -0.38 -5.51
C LEU A 89 1.30 -1.45 -4.53
N LEU A 90 1.92 -1.01 -3.45
CA LEU A 90 2.41 -1.88 -2.38
C LEU A 90 1.47 -1.78 -1.18
N THR A 91 1.01 -2.93 -0.67
CA THR A 91 0.37 -3.02 0.64
C THR A 91 1.24 -3.89 1.55
N THR A 92 1.29 -3.53 2.82
CA THR A 92 2.05 -4.23 3.86
C THR A 92 1.20 -4.41 5.10
N SER A 93 1.58 -5.33 5.97
CA SER A 93 0.95 -5.51 7.27
C SER A 93 1.98 -5.58 8.40
N ALA A 94 1.50 -5.43 9.63
CA ALA A 94 2.33 -5.54 10.84
C ALA A 94 2.84 -6.97 11.12
N TYR A 95 2.40 -7.97 10.35
CA TYR A 95 2.68 -9.36 10.62
C TYR A 95 3.92 -9.90 9.94
N TYR A 96 4.39 -9.23 8.88
CA TYR A 96 5.50 -9.70 8.06
C TYR A 96 6.60 -8.66 7.96
N GLU A 97 7.83 -9.16 8.00
CA GLU A 97 9.03 -8.34 7.83
C GLU A 97 9.57 -8.50 6.42
N THR A 98 9.68 -7.39 5.71
CA THR A 98 10.12 -7.33 4.32
C THR A 98 11.19 -6.24 4.14
N PRO A 99 12.39 -6.43 4.74
CA PRO A 99 13.41 -5.38 4.80
C PRO A 99 13.91 -4.91 3.43
N ASN A 100 13.87 -5.74 2.38
CA ASN A 100 14.23 -5.32 1.03
C ASN A 100 13.16 -4.40 0.43
N LEU A 101 11.86 -4.72 0.61
CA LEU A 101 10.77 -3.83 0.21
C LEU A 101 10.75 -2.55 1.06
N ASP A 102 11.08 -2.62 2.36
CA ASP A 102 11.24 -1.44 3.20
C ASP A 102 12.35 -0.52 2.69
N ALA A 103 13.46 -1.09 2.20
CA ALA A 103 14.53 -0.32 1.59
C ALA A 103 14.09 0.37 0.27
N VAL A 104 13.17 -0.22 -0.48
CA VAL A 104 12.54 0.44 -1.64
C VAL A 104 11.65 1.59 -1.19
N MET A 105 10.79 1.38 -0.18
CA MET A 105 9.96 2.45 0.39
C MET A 105 10.80 3.62 0.90
N ALA A 106 11.94 3.33 1.55
CA ALA A 106 12.85 4.35 2.08
C ALA A 106 13.44 5.27 1.00
N GLN A 107 13.58 4.80 -0.25
CA GLN A 107 14.02 5.65 -1.38
C GLN A 107 12.99 6.76 -1.70
N PHE A 108 11.73 6.54 -1.32
CA PHE A 108 10.64 7.51 -1.43
C PHE A 108 10.37 8.26 -0.12
N GLY A 109 11.29 8.21 0.85
CA GLY A 109 11.11 8.84 2.16
C GLY A 109 10.06 8.16 3.04
N LEU A 110 9.65 6.95 2.73
CA LEU A 110 8.60 6.23 3.43
C LEU A 110 9.18 5.15 4.33
N THR A 111 8.72 5.10 5.59
CA THR A 111 9.07 4.01 6.52
C THR A 111 7.82 3.54 7.26
N ARG A 112 7.74 2.26 7.54
CA ARG A 112 6.66 1.71 8.36
C ARG A 112 6.85 2.10 9.82
N GLU A 113 5.80 2.61 10.48
CA GLU A 113 5.80 2.75 11.93
C GLU A 113 5.73 1.36 12.57
N PRO A 114 6.62 1.01 13.51
CA PRO A 114 6.52 -0.25 14.21
C PRO A 114 5.20 -0.41 14.95
N GLY A 115 4.70 -1.65 15.05
CA GLY A 115 3.48 -1.95 15.79
C GLY A 115 2.21 -1.96 14.95
N LEU A 116 1.09 -2.02 15.63
CA LEU A 116 -0.25 -2.07 15.05
C LEU A 116 -1.02 -0.81 15.45
N VAL A 117 -1.59 -0.12 14.48
CA VAL A 117 -2.39 1.08 14.75
C VAL A 117 -3.71 0.69 15.42
N VAL A 118 -3.96 1.33 16.54
CA VAL A 118 -5.19 1.24 17.33
C VAL A 118 -5.82 2.63 17.36
N GLU A 119 -7.11 2.70 17.06
CA GLU A 119 -7.85 3.94 17.07
C GLU A 119 -8.44 4.23 18.46
N GLY A 120 -8.14 5.41 19.00
CA GLY A 120 -8.68 5.88 20.27
C GLY A 120 -10.04 6.54 20.14
N ASP A 121 -10.35 7.13 18.98
CA ASP A 121 -11.66 7.71 18.69
C ASP A 121 -12.64 6.66 18.18
N ALA A 122 -13.74 6.47 18.93
CA ALA A 122 -14.81 5.52 18.58
C ALA A 122 -15.54 5.86 17.25
N GLY A 123 -15.41 7.09 16.73
CA GLY A 123 -15.94 7.51 15.44
C GLY A 123 -15.12 6.97 14.25
N HIS A 124 -13.84 6.66 14.50
CA HIS A 124 -12.86 6.24 13.50
C HIS A 124 -12.51 4.74 13.55
N ALA A 125 -13.26 3.95 14.35
CA ALA A 125 -13.09 2.50 14.40
C ALA A 125 -14.42 1.76 14.37
N LEU A 126 -14.37 0.49 14.00
CA LEU A 126 -15.50 -0.41 14.12
C LEU A 126 -15.78 -0.68 15.61
N TYR A 127 -17.03 -0.53 16.02
CA TYR A 127 -17.43 -0.73 17.42
C TYR A 127 -16.95 -2.07 18.00
N GLY A 128 -16.15 -2.01 19.06
CA GLY A 128 -15.54 -3.17 19.70
C GLY A 128 -14.27 -3.72 19.00
N TYR A 129 -13.84 -3.11 17.89
CA TYR A 129 -12.67 -3.52 17.12
C TYR A 129 -11.81 -2.30 16.77
N PRO A 130 -11.04 -1.73 17.72
CA PRO A 130 -10.32 -0.48 17.54
C PRO A 130 -9.12 -0.56 16.56
N TYR A 131 -8.77 -1.76 16.09
CA TYR A 131 -7.81 -2.02 15.01
C TYR A 131 -8.46 -2.20 13.63
N SER A 132 -9.79 -2.03 13.52
CA SER A 132 -10.54 -1.94 12.26
C SER A 132 -10.90 -0.48 12.03
N LEU A 133 -10.04 0.21 11.31
CA LEU A 133 -9.97 1.66 11.22
C LEU A 133 -10.89 2.20 10.14
N PHE A 134 -11.48 3.36 10.38
CA PHE A 134 -12.16 4.18 9.37
C PHE A 134 -11.39 5.50 9.22
N PRO A 135 -10.31 5.53 8.42
CA PRO A 135 -9.50 6.72 8.27
C PRO A 135 -10.23 7.86 7.57
N ASP A 136 -9.75 9.07 7.83
CA ASP A 136 -10.13 10.26 7.10
C ASP A 136 -9.35 10.37 5.78
N TYR A 137 -10.01 10.89 4.76
CA TYR A 137 -9.36 11.25 3.50
C TYR A 137 -8.54 12.52 3.67
N SER A 138 -7.31 12.50 3.18
CA SER A 138 -6.48 13.71 3.10
C SER A 138 -6.87 14.55 1.89
N THR A 139 -6.63 15.86 2.00
CA THR A 139 -6.58 16.74 0.84
C THR A 139 -5.19 16.65 0.25
N THR A 140 -5.08 16.26 -1.01
CA THR A 140 -3.81 16.20 -1.76
C THR A 140 -3.74 17.36 -2.74
N ASP A 141 -2.57 18.00 -2.85
CA ASP A 141 -2.36 19.16 -3.73
C ASP A 141 -1.55 18.77 -4.98
N GLU A 142 -0.65 17.79 -4.88
CA GLU A 142 0.28 17.39 -5.94
C GLU A 142 -0.16 16.13 -6.68
N SER A 143 -0.95 15.28 -6.03
CA SER A 143 -1.41 14.01 -6.58
C SER A 143 -2.82 14.09 -7.15
N THR A 144 -3.03 13.44 -8.29
CA THR A 144 -4.36 13.22 -8.88
C THR A 144 -4.98 11.86 -8.51
N VAL A 145 -4.30 11.09 -7.66
CA VAL A 145 -4.74 9.73 -7.26
C VAL A 145 -6.12 9.74 -6.60
N MET A 146 -6.45 10.83 -5.89
CA MET A 146 -7.74 10.98 -5.22
C MET A 146 -8.83 11.64 -6.09
N ASP A 147 -8.50 12.01 -7.33
CA ASP A 147 -9.46 12.66 -8.24
C ASP A 147 -10.64 11.72 -8.55
N GLY A 148 -11.84 12.21 -8.32
CA GLY A 148 -13.07 11.44 -8.55
C GLY A 148 -13.39 10.39 -7.48
N VAL A 149 -12.57 10.24 -6.43
CA VAL A 149 -12.89 9.38 -5.29
C VAL A 149 -14.07 9.98 -4.51
N ASN A 150 -15.08 9.14 -4.26
CA ASN A 150 -16.22 9.54 -3.42
C ASN A 150 -15.79 9.53 -1.94
N GLN A 151 -15.30 10.63 -1.44
CA GLN A 151 -14.87 10.80 -0.04
C GLN A 151 -16.00 10.66 1.00
N SER A 152 -17.26 10.55 0.56
CA SER A 152 -18.36 10.19 1.46
C SER A 152 -18.46 8.67 1.70
N ALA A 153 -17.80 7.85 0.89
CA ALA A 153 -17.69 6.42 1.12
C ALA A 153 -16.62 6.17 2.19
N ARG A 154 -16.94 5.36 3.18
CA ARG A 154 -15.95 5.00 4.21
C ARG A 154 -15.06 3.87 3.72
N VAL A 155 -13.76 4.04 3.86
CA VAL A 155 -12.77 2.96 3.72
C VAL A 155 -12.61 2.30 5.08
N MET A 156 -12.48 1.00 5.13
CA MET A 156 -12.11 0.26 6.33
C MET A 156 -10.77 -0.43 6.11
N LEU A 157 -9.81 -0.14 6.97
CA LEU A 157 -8.52 -0.80 7.02
C LEU A 157 -8.42 -1.60 8.32
N ALA A 158 -8.11 -2.88 8.23
CA ALA A 158 -7.94 -3.74 9.40
C ALA A 158 -6.46 -4.06 9.59
N ALA A 159 -6.01 -4.05 10.85
CA ALA A 159 -4.64 -4.41 11.24
C ALA A 159 -3.56 -3.61 10.49
N ALA A 160 -3.76 -2.31 10.32
CA ALA A 160 -2.86 -1.44 9.58
C ALA A 160 -1.65 -1.00 10.42
N GLN A 161 -0.55 -0.70 9.74
CA GLN A 161 0.60 0.04 10.27
C GLN A 161 0.52 1.50 9.84
N GLY A 162 1.12 2.39 10.63
CA GLY A 162 1.40 3.74 10.22
C GLY A 162 2.52 3.79 9.19
N ILE A 163 2.51 4.84 8.37
CA ILE A 163 3.57 5.16 7.41
C ILE A 163 4.12 6.54 7.78
N ASN A 164 5.40 6.60 8.10
CA ASN A 164 6.11 7.84 8.32
C ASN A 164 6.60 8.40 6.99
N ILE A 165 6.42 9.69 6.78
CA ILE A 165 6.85 10.41 5.57
C ILE A 165 7.99 11.35 5.99
N ALA A 166 9.18 11.17 5.41
CA ALA A 166 10.34 12.04 5.61
C ALA A 166 10.59 12.86 4.34
N GLU A 167 10.96 14.14 4.51
CA GLU A 167 11.43 14.95 3.40
C GLU A 167 12.65 14.29 2.74
N THR A 168 12.55 14.07 1.44
CA THR A 168 13.58 13.40 0.64
C THR A 168 13.83 14.21 -0.63
N GLU A 169 15.08 14.38 -1.00
CA GLU A 169 15.47 15.16 -2.17
C GLU A 169 14.89 14.53 -3.45
N ASN A 170 14.28 15.34 -4.31
CA ASN A 170 13.62 14.92 -5.55
C ASN A 170 12.46 13.92 -5.37
N VAL A 171 11.84 13.91 -4.20
CA VAL A 171 10.65 13.08 -3.92
C VAL A 171 9.52 13.97 -3.45
N THR A 172 8.35 13.78 -4.04
CA THR A 172 7.09 14.31 -3.54
C THR A 172 6.29 13.18 -2.92
N ALA A 173 5.85 13.34 -1.68
CA ALA A 173 5.03 12.35 -0.99
C ALA A 173 3.87 13.02 -0.23
N GLU A 174 2.67 12.44 -0.34
CA GLU A 174 1.45 12.93 0.28
C GLU A 174 0.68 11.80 0.96
N SER A 175 0.16 12.08 2.16
CA SER A 175 -0.78 11.17 2.80
C SER A 175 -2.13 11.20 2.08
N LEU A 176 -2.71 10.04 1.83
CA LEU A 176 -4.04 9.88 1.23
C LEU A 176 -5.12 9.56 2.26
N LEU A 177 -4.75 8.80 3.31
CA LEU A 177 -5.64 8.39 4.39
C LEU A 177 -4.92 8.56 5.74
N ASN A 178 -5.58 9.14 6.72
CA ASN A 178 -5.03 9.37 8.05
C ASN A 178 -5.94 8.83 9.16
N THR A 179 -5.33 8.46 10.27
CA THR A 179 -6.05 8.21 11.53
C THR A 179 -6.49 9.51 12.18
N SER A 180 -7.29 9.41 13.24
CA SER A 180 -7.51 10.53 14.16
C SER A 180 -6.25 10.84 14.98
N GLU A 181 -6.26 11.99 15.68
CA GLU A 181 -5.19 12.38 16.62
C GLU A 181 -5.14 11.48 17.87
N ASP A 182 -6.22 10.78 18.18
CA ASP A 182 -6.32 9.88 19.34
C ASP A 182 -5.79 8.48 19.07
N ALA A 183 -5.35 8.18 17.82
CA ALA A 183 -4.75 6.91 17.45
C ALA A 183 -3.36 6.74 18.08
N TYR A 184 -2.96 5.49 18.25
CA TYR A 184 -1.60 5.13 18.69
C TYR A 184 -1.15 3.83 18.05
N SER A 185 0.16 3.67 17.87
CA SER A 185 0.76 2.43 17.39
C SER A 185 1.14 1.55 18.56
N LYS A 186 0.46 0.41 18.68
CA LYS A 186 0.67 -0.58 19.72
C LYS A 186 1.92 -1.39 19.44
N GLN A 187 2.96 -1.22 20.27
CA GLN A 187 4.26 -1.87 20.09
C GLN A 187 4.28 -3.32 20.62
N ASN A 188 3.53 -3.59 21.67
CA ASN A 188 3.51 -4.88 22.34
C ASN A 188 2.34 -5.73 21.83
N LEU A 189 2.61 -6.58 20.82
CA LEU A 189 1.62 -7.45 20.15
C LEU A 189 1.76 -8.91 20.59
N ASN A 190 1.71 -9.19 21.88
CA ASN A 190 1.72 -10.57 22.38
C ASN A 190 0.29 -11.08 22.70
N GLU A 191 0.13 -12.38 22.93
CA GLU A 191 -1.15 -13.04 23.18
C GLU A 191 -1.93 -12.47 24.40
N ASN A 192 -1.24 -11.77 25.30
CA ASN A 192 -1.85 -11.14 26.49
C ASN A 192 -2.04 -9.62 26.32
N SER A 193 -1.70 -9.06 25.15
CA SER A 193 -1.83 -7.63 24.89
C SER A 193 -3.30 -7.22 24.90
N THR A 194 -3.56 -6.08 25.54
CA THR A 194 -4.86 -5.40 25.44
C THR A 194 -4.77 -4.31 24.38
N THR A 195 -5.91 -3.84 23.90
CA THR A 195 -5.96 -2.66 23.01
C THR A 195 -5.80 -1.34 23.78
N ALA A 196 -5.57 -1.36 25.08
CA ALA A 196 -5.30 -0.15 25.84
C ALA A 196 -3.90 0.38 25.53
N LYS A 197 -3.75 1.69 25.42
CA LYS A 197 -2.47 2.36 25.26
C LYS A 197 -1.56 2.10 26.46
N GLU A 198 -0.30 1.81 26.20
CA GLU A 198 0.74 1.50 27.19
C GLU A 198 1.95 2.43 27.02
N ASP A 199 2.80 2.46 28.05
CA ASP A 199 4.09 3.14 27.94
C ASP A 199 4.95 2.51 26.84
N GLY A 200 5.43 3.34 25.91
CA GLY A 200 6.21 2.90 24.76
C GLY A 200 5.41 2.81 23.45
N ASP A 201 4.07 2.90 23.49
CA ASP A 201 3.26 3.06 22.29
C ASP A 201 3.47 4.45 21.69
N THR A 202 3.56 4.55 20.37
CA THR A 202 3.75 5.82 19.66
C THR A 202 2.41 6.52 19.45
N ASP A 203 2.34 7.82 19.71
CA ASP A 203 1.16 8.64 19.44
C ASP A 203 0.97 8.94 17.94
N GLY A 204 -0.29 8.95 17.50
CA GLY A 204 -0.69 9.43 16.17
C GLY A 204 -0.75 10.96 16.06
N PRO A 205 -1.31 11.50 14.98
CA PRO A 205 -1.94 10.74 13.89
C PRO A 205 -0.95 10.03 12.97
N PHE A 206 -1.42 8.99 12.26
CA PHE A 206 -0.62 8.23 11.30
C PHE A 206 -1.20 8.33 9.90
N ALA A 207 -0.34 8.47 8.87
CA ALA A 207 -0.72 8.14 7.51
C ALA A 207 -0.88 6.61 7.39
N LEU A 208 -1.97 6.17 6.77
CA LEU A 208 -2.28 4.76 6.52
C LEU A 208 -2.20 4.40 5.03
N ALA A 209 -2.25 5.39 4.16
CA ALA A 209 -1.98 5.28 2.75
C ALA A 209 -1.24 6.54 2.30
N VAL A 210 -0.21 6.35 1.48
CA VAL A 210 0.65 7.42 1.00
C VAL A 210 0.85 7.24 -0.51
N TRP A 211 0.80 8.34 -1.23
CA TRP A 211 1.29 8.42 -2.58
C TRP A 211 2.66 9.10 -2.57
N ALA A 212 3.60 8.58 -3.34
CA ALA A 212 4.92 9.15 -3.48
C ALA A 212 5.45 8.99 -4.91
N ARG A 213 6.28 9.94 -5.35
CA ARG A 213 6.89 9.92 -6.67
C ARG A 213 8.26 10.57 -6.64
N ASN A 214 9.19 10.04 -7.43
CA ASN A 214 10.43 10.72 -7.80
C ASN A 214 10.12 11.76 -8.90
N GLU A 215 10.78 12.94 -8.82
CA GLU A 215 10.67 14.01 -9.81
C GLU A 215 11.57 13.76 -11.03
#